data_f5c8bee1d31b1ae7d3d64ca59e46eed3
#
_entry.id   f5c8bee1d31b1ae7d3d64ca59e46eed3
#
_cell.length_a   1.000
_cell.length_b   1.000
_cell.length_c   1.000
_cell.angle_alpha   90.00
_cell.angle_beta   90.00
_cell.angle_gamma   90.00
#
_symmetry.space_group_name_H-M   'P 1'
#
loop_
_entity.id
_entity.type
_entity.pdbx_description
1 polymer ?
#
loop_
_entity_poly.entity_id
_entity_poly.type
_entity_poly.pdbx_seq_one_letter_code
_entity_poly.pdbx_strand_id
1 'polypeptide(L)'
;TGGQVISEEVGLKLENVTLDLLGRAKKVVITKDETTIIEGAGSDADIKGRINQIKTEIDNTDSDYDREKLQERLAKLAGGVAVIKAGAATEVELKERKHRIEDAIRNAKAAVEEGIVAGGGVALLQAASVLDKLKLVGDEQTAVNIIRLAIEAPLKQIALNAGHEPGVVVDKVRNLPIGQGLNAATDEYGDMLAAGISDP
;
A
#
# COMPACT_ATOMS: atom_id res chain seq x y z
N THR A 1 23.56 -4.51 11.47
CA THR A 1 23.68 -5.44 12.63
C THR A 1 25.10 -5.59 13.14
N GLY A 2 26.13 -5.23 12.36
CA GLY A 2 27.54 -5.44 12.64
C GLY A 2 28.03 -6.89 12.46
N GLY A 3 27.17 -7.78 11.97
CA GLY A 3 27.54 -9.15 11.62
C GLY A 3 28.12 -9.28 10.21
N GLN A 4 28.69 -10.42 9.92
CA GLN A 4 29.28 -10.75 8.62
C GLN A 4 28.40 -11.77 7.86
N VAL A 5 28.39 -11.67 6.54
CA VAL A 5 27.73 -12.69 5.71
C VAL A 5 28.65 -13.90 5.64
N ILE A 6 28.09 -15.06 5.97
CA ILE A 6 28.79 -16.32 5.93
C ILE A 6 28.54 -16.94 4.55
N SER A 7 29.55 -16.91 3.68
CA SER A 7 29.51 -17.59 2.39
C SER A 7 30.89 -18.11 2.00
N GLU A 8 30.91 -19.16 1.20
CA GLU A 8 32.17 -19.74 0.69
C GLU A 8 32.93 -18.76 -0.22
N GLU A 9 32.22 -17.86 -0.90
CA GLU A 9 32.83 -16.83 -1.75
C GLU A 9 33.71 -15.84 -0.99
N VAL A 10 33.36 -15.56 0.30
CA VAL A 10 34.18 -14.73 1.19
C VAL A 10 35.13 -15.54 2.06
N GLY A 11 35.24 -16.86 1.80
CA GLY A 11 36.14 -17.76 2.51
C GLY A 11 35.65 -18.20 3.89
N LEU A 12 34.41 -17.92 4.25
CA LEU A 12 33.81 -18.32 5.52
C LEU A 12 32.94 -19.58 5.36
N LYS A 13 33.22 -20.61 6.14
CA LYS A 13 32.43 -21.83 6.20
C LYS A 13 31.59 -21.86 7.46
N LEU A 14 30.40 -22.45 7.39
CA LEU A 14 29.47 -22.57 8.53
C LEU A 14 30.10 -23.25 9.75
N GLU A 15 30.95 -24.24 9.54
CA GLU A 15 31.65 -24.96 10.59
C GLU A 15 32.61 -24.10 11.44
N ASN A 16 33.05 -22.96 10.89
CA ASN A 16 34.00 -22.04 11.51
C ASN A 16 33.33 -20.77 12.08
N VAL A 17 32.00 -20.72 12.11
CA VAL A 17 31.25 -19.56 12.60
C VAL A 17 31.36 -19.46 14.12
N THR A 18 31.80 -18.31 14.59
CA THR A 18 31.88 -17.93 15.99
C THR A 18 30.91 -16.81 16.35
N LEU A 19 30.64 -16.58 17.64
CA LEU A 19 29.65 -15.58 18.07
C LEU A 19 30.03 -14.14 17.71
N ASP A 20 31.28 -13.85 17.50
CA ASP A 20 31.81 -12.53 17.09
C ASP A 20 31.48 -12.18 15.63
N LEU A 21 31.18 -13.19 14.80
CA LEU A 21 30.71 -12.98 13.43
C LEU A 21 29.22 -12.65 13.34
N LEU A 22 28.46 -12.89 14.42
CA LEU A 22 27.03 -12.61 14.46
C LEU A 22 26.76 -11.15 14.74
N GLY A 23 25.75 -10.61 14.07
CA GLY A 23 25.27 -9.28 14.33
C GLY A 23 24.40 -9.17 15.59
N ARG A 24 24.14 -7.95 16.02
CA ARG A 24 23.25 -7.64 17.14
C ARG A 24 22.13 -6.70 16.71
N ALA A 25 20.98 -6.87 17.31
CA ALA A 25 19.84 -5.98 17.14
C ALA A 25 19.01 -5.94 18.42
N LYS A 26 18.28 -4.85 18.65
CA LYS A 26 17.36 -4.73 19.78
C LYS A 26 16.15 -5.63 19.60
N LYS A 27 15.64 -5.73 18.38
CA LYS A 27 14.47 -6.55 18.03
C LYS A 27 14.58 -7.05 16.60
N VAL A 28 14.20 -8.32 16.40
CA VAL A 28 14.03 -8.91 15.09
C VAL A 28 12.60 -9.43 14.97
N VAL A 29 11.91 -9.06 13.91
CA VAL A 29 10.56 -9.54 13.58
C VAL A 29 10.67 -10.35 12.30
N ILE A 30 10.30 -11.61 12.37
CA ILE A 30 10.37 -12.54 11.24
C ILE A 30 8.95 -12.97 10.90
N THR A 31 8.57 -12.79 9.64
CA THR A 31 7.33 -13.31 9.07
C THR A 31 7.65 -14.32 7.98
N LYS A 32 6.64 -14.87 7.34
CA LYS A 32 6.80 -15.77 6.20
C LYS A 32 7.57 -15.11 5.04
N ASP A 33 7.34 -13.83 4.80
CA ASP A 33 7.79 -13.12 3.61
C ASP A 33 8.88 -12.08 3.90
N GLU A 34 9.03 -11.65 5.17
CA GLU A 34 9.94 -10.56 5.55
C GLU A 34 10.68 -10.83 6.85
N THR A 35 11.90 -10.31 6.94
CA THR A 35 12.66 -10.19 8.19
C THR A 35 13.00 -8.72 8.44
N THR A 36 12.43 -8.14 9.49
CA THR A 36 12.67 -6.75 9.88
C THR A 36 13.61 -6.70 11.08
N ILE A 37 14.72 -5.99 10.94
CA ILE A 37 15.71 -5.77 11.99
C ILE A 37 15.55 -4.34 12.51
N ILE A 38 15.28 -4.20 13.80
CA ILE A 38 15.02 -2.92 14.45
C ILE A 38 16.18 -2.59 15.38
N GLU A 39 16.76 -1.41 15.24
CA GLU A 39 17.92 -0.95 16.01
C GLU A 39 19.09 -1.96 15.96
N GLY A 40 19.59 -2.23 14.75
CA GLY A 40 20.80 -3.03 14.56
C GLY A 40 22.04 -2.31 15.07
N ALA A 41 23.04 -3.08 15.55
CA ALA A 41 24.28 -2.55 16.13
C ALA A 41 25.41 -2.34 15.10
N GLY A 42 25.09 -2.22 13.81
CA GLY A 42 26.05 -1.91 12.75
C GLY A 42 26.56 -0.47 12.85
N SER A 43 27.76 -0.22 12.29
CA SER A 43 28.31 1.13 12.28
C SER A 43 27.56 2.05 11.30
N ASP A 44 27.42 3.31 11.64
CA ASP A 44 26.83 4.33 10.75
C ASP A 44 27.58 4.45 9.42
N ALA A 45 28.90 4.22 9.43
CA ALA A 45 29.72 4.27 8.22
C ALA A 45 29.38 3.14 7.27
N ASP A 46 29.19 1.91 7.76
CA ASP A 46 28.83 0.74 6.95
C ASP A 46 27.41 0.88 6.41
N ILE A 47 26.48 1.39 7.22
CA ILE A 47 25.10 1.66 6.80
C ILE A 47 25.06 2.71 5.67
N LYS A 48 25.82 3.81 5.80
CA LYS A 48 25.95 4.83 4.74
C LYS A 48 26.60 4.27 3.49
N GLY A 49 27.62 3.42 3.63
CA GLY A 49 28.26 2.72 2.54
C GLY A 49 27.25 1.86 1.76
N ARG A 50 26.43 1.08 2.48
CA ARG A 50 25.38 0.25 1.86
C ARG A 50 24.28 1.07 1.18
N ILE A 51 23.86 2.19 1.79
CA ILE A 51 22.91 3.12 1.19
C ILE A 51 23.45 3.65 -0.15
N ASN A 52 24.70 4.06 -0.21
CA ASN A 52 25.31 4.56 -1.46
C ASN A 52 25.42 3.46 -2.52
N GLN A 53 25.75 2.25 -2.12
CA GLN A 53 25.79 1.10 -3.02
C GLN A 53 24.41 0.83 -3.63
N ILE A 54 23.34 0.80 -2.82
CA ILE A 54 21.97 0.59 -3.30
C ILE A 54 21.54 1.71 -4.26
N LYS A 55 21.89 2.97 -4.00
CA LYS A 55 21.62 4.08 -4.91
C LYS A 55 22.27 3.85 -6.28
N THR A 56 23.53 3.42 -6.29
CA THR A 56 24.22 3.08 -7.53
C THR A 56 23.58 1.89 -8.26
N GLU A 57 23.11 0.88 -7.53
CA GLU A 57 22.38 -0.25 -8.10
C GLU A 57 21.05 0.19 -8.74
N ILE A 58 20.30 1.13 -8.10
CA ILE A 58 19.07 1.72 -8.65
C ILE A 58 19.33 2.44 -9.97
N ASP A 59 20.42 3.22 -10.04
CA ASP A 59 20.77 3.98 -11.23
C ASP A 59 21.20 3.08 -12.40
N ASN A 60 21.75 1.90 -12.10
CA ASN A 60 22.30 0.97 -13.10
C ASN A 60 21.35 -0.17 -13.51
N THR A 61 20.21 -0.36 -12.81
CA THR A 61 19.29 -1.45 -13.16
C THR A 61 18.35 -1.06 -14.29
N ASP A 62 18.19 -1.95 -15.27
CA ASP A 62 17.24 -1.82 -16.37
C ASP A 62 15.87 -2.47 -16.04
N SER A 63 15.76 -3.17 -14.91
CA SER A 63 14.55 -3.85 -14.47
C SER A 63 13.74 -2.93 -13.55
N ASP A 64 12.52 -2.60 -13.95
CA ASP A 64 11.61 -1.80 -13.12
C ASP A 64 11.25 -2.50 -11.81
N TYR A 65 11.08 -3.82 -11.83
CA TYR A 65 10.84 -4.62 -10.63
C TYR A 65 12.02 -4.54 -9.64
N ASP A 66 13.26 -4.72 -10.12
CA ASP A 66 14.45 -4.66 -9.26
C ASP A 66 14.64 -3.23 -8.71
N ARG A 67 14.39 -2.22 -9.54
CA ARG A 67 14.42 -0.81 -9.12
C ARG A 67 13.46 -0.55 -7.96
N GLU A 68 12.21 -1.01 -8.06
CA GLU A 68 11.22 -0.88 -6.99
C GLU A 68 11.70 -1.55 -5.70
N LYS A 69 12.20 -2.78 -5.77
CA LYS A 69 12.71 -3.52 -4.61
C LYS A 69 13.95 -2.87 -3.97
N LEU A 70 14.83 -2.31 -4.77
CA LEU A 70 15.97 -1.54 -4.29
C LEU A 70 15.55 -0.24 -3.62
N GLN A 71 14.53 0.46 -4.15
CA GLN A 71 13.98 1.67 -3.54
C GLN A 71 13.31 1.37 -2.20
N GLU A 72 12.54 0.29 -2.07
CA GLU A 72 11.98 -0.16 -0.79
C GLU A 72 13.08 -0.43 0.24
N ARG A 73 14.15 -1.12 -0.16
CA ARG A 73 15.30 -1.41 0.68
C ARG A 73 16.03 -0.15 1.13
N LEU A 74 16.24 0.79 0.20
CA LEU A 74 16.83 2.09 0.47
C LEU A 74 16.01 2.87 1.49
N ALA A 75 14.70 2.93 1.34
CA ALA A 75 13.81 3.63 2.24
C ALA A 75 13.90 3.09 3.67
N LYS A 76 13.92 1.77 3.85
CA LYS A 76 14.07 1.11 5.15
C LYS A 76 15.43 1.39 5.81
N LEU A 77 16.51 1.45 5.04
CA LEU A 77 17.85 1.74 5.56
C LEU A 77 18.07 3.22 5.87
N ALA A 78 17.61 4.10 4.98
CA ALA A 78 17.83 5.55 5.10
C ALA A 78 16.82 6.25 6.01
N GLY A 79 15.56 5.81 6.00
CA GLY A 79 14.45 6.38 6.76
C GLY A 79 14.22 5.76 8.14
N GLY A 80 14.82 4.59 8.39
CA GLY A 80 14.59 3.82 9.60
C GLY A 80 13.25 3.05 9.60
N VAL A 81 12.90 2.48 10.74
CA VAL A 81 11.66 1.71 10.96
C VAL A 81 10.83 2.40 12.03
N ALA A 82 9.63 2.86 11.66
CA ALA A 82 8.65 3.35 12.62
C ALA A 82 7.87 2.18 13.24
N VAL A 83 7.65 2.24 14.55
CA VAL A 83 6.86 1.24 15.28
C VAL A 83 5.60 1.87 15.83
N ILE A 84 4.44 1.45 15.30
CA ILE A 84 3.15 1.85 15.83
C ILE A 84 2.71 0.84 16.89
N LYS A 85 2.59 1.31 18.14
CA LYS A 85 2.11 0.47 19.25
C LYS A 85 0.60 0.63 19.35
N ALA A 86 -0.14 -0.43 18.97
CA ALA A 86 -1.59 -0.49 19.13
C ALA A 86 -1.96 -1.15 20.45
N GLY A 87 -2.96 -0.64 21.13
CA GLY A 87 -3.55 -1.22 22.34
C GLY A 87 -5.08 -1.12 22.30
N ALA A 88 -5.75 -2.04 23.00
CA ALA A 88 -7.19 -2.06 23.18
C ALA A 88 -7.57 -2.77 24.46
N ALA A 89 -8.83 -2.64 24.90
CA ALA A 89 -9.33 -3.28 26.10
C ALA A 89 -9.56 -4.79 25.93
N THR A 90 -9.85 -5.24 24.69
CA THR A 90 -10.09 -6.65 24.35
C THR A 90 -9.24 -7.09 23.18
N GLU A 91 -9.02 -8.41 23.06
CA GLU A 91 -8.27 -9.00 21.94
C GLU A 91 -8.96 -8.77 20.59
N VAL A 92 -10.29 -8.82 20.55
CA VAL A 92 -11.06 -8.60 19.33
C VAL A 92 -10.91 -7.16 18.85
N GLU A 93 -11.07 -6.19 19.77
CA GLU A 93 -10.85 -4.77 19.48
C GLU A 93 -9.40 -4.49 19.04
N LEU A 94 -8.42 -5.16 19.66
CA LEU A 94 -7.02 -5.02 19.28
C LEU A 94 -6.77 -5.50 17.85
N LYS A 95 -7.35 -6.64 17.46
CA LYS A 95 -7.23 -7.18 16.10
C LYS A 95 -7.87 -6.24 15.07
N GLU A 96 -9.06 -5.73 15.36
CA GLU A 96 -9.75 -4.78 14.50
C GLU A 96 -8.92 -3.50 14.29
N ARG A 97 -8.45 -2.90 15.40
CA ARG A 97 -7.64 -1.69 15.37
C ARG A 97 -6.32 -1.90 14.61
N LYS A 98 -5.67 -3.07 14.82
CA LYS A 98 -4.46 -3.43 14.10
C LYS A 98 -4.70 -3.51 12.59
N HIS A 99 -5.76 -4.20 12.15
CA HIS A 99 -6.11 -4.30 10.73
C HIS A 99 -6.41 -2.93 10.12
N ARG A 100 -7.12 -2.06 10.82
CA ARG A 100 -7.40 -0.69 10.38
C ARG A 100 -6.13 0.13 10.20
N ILE A 101 -5.15 0.00 11.12
CA ILE A 101 -3.85 0.65 11.00
C ILE A 101 -3.05 0.09 9.82
N GLU A 102 -3.05 -1.23 9.62
CA GLU A 102 -2.37 -1.88 8.50
C GLU A 102 -2.96 -1.44 7.16
N ASP A 103 -4.27 -1.31 7.05
CA ASP A 103 -4.95 -0.80 5.86
C ASP A 103 -4.62 0.67 5.60
N ALA A 104 -4.63 1.51 6.63
CA ALA A 104 -4.25 2.92 6.50
C ALA A 104 -2.80 3.08 6.02
N ILE A 105 -1.87 2.27 6.52
CA ILE A 105 -0.46 2.30 6.08
C ILE A 105 -0.33 1.88 4.61
N ARG A 106 -1.02 0.81 4.19
CA ARG A 106 -0.99 0.34 2.79
C ARG A 106 -1.54 1.40 1.84
N ASN A 107 -2.69 1.98 2.17
CA ASN A 107 -3.30 3.02 1.35
C ASN A 107 -2.45 4.29 1.31
N ALA A 108 -1.88 4.72 2.44
CA ALA A 108 -0.97 5.87 2.46
C ALA A 108 0.29 5.63 1.61
N LYS A 109 0.85 4.41 1.64
CA LYS A 109 2.00 4.04 0.81
C LYS A 109 1.65 4.08 -0.67
N ALA A 110 0.55 3.45 -1.08
CA ALA A 110 0.07 3.46 -2.45
C ALA A 110 -0.20 4.90 -2.95
N ALA A 111 -0.80 5.75 -2.11
CA ALA A 111 -1.05 7.16 -2.43
C ALA A 111 0.24 7.97 -2.66
N VAL A 112 1.30 7.69 -1.90
CA VAL A 112 2.61 8.33 -2.10
C VAL A 112 3.27 7.86 -3.39
N GLU A 113 3.11 6.61 -3.77
CA GLU A 113 3.73 6.00 -4.95
C GLU A 113 2.99 6.37 -6.25
N GLU A 114 1.66 6.35 -6.24
CA GLU A 114 0.84 6.47 -7.46
C GLU A 114 -0.07 7.71 -7.48
N GLY A 115 -0.20 8.42 -6.38
CA GLY A 115 -1.10 9.56 -6.26
C GLY A 115 -2.47 9.18 -5.73
N ILE A 116 -3.44 10.10 -5.81
CA ILE A 116 -4.79 9.93 -5.27
C ILE A 116 -5.85 10.33 -6.30
N VAL A 117 -7.03 9.74 -6.16
CA VAL A 117 -8.24 10.07 -6.90
C VAL A 117 -9.40 10.37 -5.95
N ALA A 118 -10.53 10.82 -6.48
CA ALA A 118 -11.75 11.01 -5.69
C ALA A 118 -12.24 9.66 -5.12
N GLY A 119 -12.31 9.59 -3.80
CA GLY A 119 -12.70 8.39 -3.07
C GLY A 119 -14.20 8.12 -3.03
N GLY A 120 -14.61 7.20 -2.17
CA GLY A 120 -16.02 6.85 -2.01
C GLY A 120 -16.62 6.08 -3.17
N GLY A 121 -15.80 5.43 -4.01
CA GLY A 121 -16.23 4.73 -5.22
C GLY A 121 -16.55 5.66 -6.40
N VAL A 122 -16.32 6.97 -6.27
CA VAL A 122 -16.66 7.98 -7.29
C VAL A 122 -15.78 7.84 -8.52
N ALA A 123 -14.46 7.71 -8.36
CA ALA A 123 -13.53 7.59 -9.49
C ALA A 123 -13.87 6.39 -10.37
N LEU A 124 -14.18 5.23 -9.78
CA LEU A 124 -14.60 4.03 -10.52
C LEU A 124 -15.90 4.26 -11.30
N LEU A 125 -16.92 4.85 -10.64
CA LEU A 125 -18.20 5.10 -11.29
C LEU A 125 -18.05 6.06 -12.47
N GLN A 126 -17.26 7.12 -12.34
CA GLN A 126 -17.04 8.10 -13.40
C GLN A 126 -16.17 7.56 -14.54
N ALA A 127 -15.23 6.64 -14.23
CA ALA A 127 -14.46 5.94 -15.24
C ALA A 127 -15.33 5.04 -16.14
N ALA A 128 -16.53 4.65 -15.69
CA ALA A 128 -17.48 3.87 -16.50
C ALA A 128 -17.80 4.49 -17.86
N SER A 129 -17.71 5.81 -17.98
CA SER A 129 -17.95 6.53 -19.23
C SER A 129 -16.99 6.12 -20.36
N VAL A 130 -15.81 5.59 -20.03
CA VAL A 130 -14.85 5.07 -21.01
C VAL A 130 -15.39 3.81 -21.69
N LEU A 131 -16.18 3.00 -20.96
CA LEU A 131 -16.79 1.78 -21.48
C LEU A 131 -17.80 2.05 -22.61
N ASP A 132 -18.38 3.26 -22.65
CA ASP A 132 -19.33 3.64 -23.70
C ASP A 132 -18.66 3.85 -25.06
N LYS A 133 -17.35 4.06 -25.07
CA LYS A 133 -16.53 4.26 -26.27
C LYS A 133 -16.12 2.93 -26.91
N LEU A 134 -16.25 1.82 -26.18
CA LEU A 134 -15.90 0.49 -26.67
C LEU A 134 -17.04 -0.02 -27.57
N LYS A 135 -16.70 -0.31 -28.81
CA LYS A 135 -17.64 -0.91 -29.79
C LYS A 135 -17.30 -2.39 -29.95
N LEU A 136 -17.73 -3.20 -28.98
CA LEU A 136 -17.46 -4.62 -28.93
C LEU A 136 -18.74 -5.43 -29.24
N VAL A 137 -18.57 -6.71 -29.57
CA VAL A 137 -19.68 -7.60 -29.95
C VAL A 137 -19.56 -8.95 -29.24
N GLY A 138 -20.67 -9.68 -29.11
CA GLY A 138 -20.68 -11.02 -28.51
C GLY A 138 -20.19 -11.03 -27.06
N ASP A 139 -19.31 -11.96 -26.74
CA ASP A 139 -18.82 -12.19 -25.39
C ASP A 139 -18.02 -11.01 -24.84
N GLU A 140 -17.30 -10.30 -25.68
CA GLU A 140 -16.58 -9.09 -25.29
C GLU A 140 -17.54 -7.99 -24.80
N GLN A 141 -18.66 -7.80 -25.48
CA GLN A 141 -19.70 -6.86 -25.03
C GLN A 141 -20.33 -7.31 -23.72
N THR A 142 -20.50 -8.62 -23.52
CA THR A 142 -20.99 -9.18 -22.27
C THR A 142 -20.01 -8.91 -21.13
N ALA A 143 -18.71 -9.05 -21.36
CA ALA A 143 -17.67 -8.71 -20.39
C ALA A 143 -17.72 -7.22 -19.99
N VAL A 144 -17.89 -6.31 -20.94
CA VAL A 144 -18.06 -4.87 -20.66
C VAL A 144 -19.28 -4.61 -19.77
N ASN A 145 -20.39 -5.30 -20.02
CA ASN A 145 -21.58 -5.14 -19.19
C ASN A 145 -21.38 -5.65 -17.77
N ILE A 146 -20.64 -6.76 -17.59
CA ILE A 146 -20.26 -7.29 -16.26
C ILE A 146 -19.41 -6.28 -15.52
N ILE A 147 -18.38 -5.72 -16.17
CA ILE A 147 -17.49 -4.70 -15.57
C ILE A 147 -18.31 -3.47 -15.20
N ARG A 148 -19.20 -2.99 -16.06
CA ARG A 148 -20.06 -1.82 -15.80
C ARG A 148 -20.89 -1.99 -14.53
N LEU A 149 -21.43 -3.18 -14.29
CA LEU A 149 -22.16 -3.48 -13.06
C LEU A 149 -21.24 -3.58 -11.85
N ALA A 150 -20.06 -4.19 -12.02
CA ALA A 150 -19.11 -4.42 -10.94
C ALA A 150 -18.53 -3.13 -10.37
N ILE A 151 -18.22 -2.14 -11.20
CA ILE A 151 -17.63 -0.86 -10.75
C ILE A 151 -18.60 0.01 -9.95
N GLU A 152 -19.90 -0.28 -9.98
CA GLU A 152 -20.89 0.38 -9.10
C GLU A 152 -20.88 -0.18 -7.68
N ALA A 153 -20.36 -1.40 -7.49
CA ALA A 153 -20.46 -2.13 -6.23
C ALA A 153 -19.81 -1.39 -5.03
N PRO A 154 -18.63 -0.76 -5.14
CA PRO A 154 -18.04 -0.02 -4.02
C PRO A 154 -18.93 1.11 -3.51
N LEU A 155 -19.41 1.98 -4.40
CA LEU A 155 -20.30 3.08 -4.02
C LEU A 155 -21.64 2.57 -3.47
N LYS A 156 -22.20 1.51 -4.08
CA LYS A 156 -23.42 0.86 -3.57
C LYS A 156 -23.24 0.36 -2.15
N GLN A 157 -22.11 -0.28 -1.86
CA GLN A 157 -21.84 -0.79 -0.52
C GLN A 157 -21.66 0.32 0.51
N ILE A 158 -20.96 1.40 0.15
CA ILE A 158 -20.80 2.58 1.02
C ILE A 158 -22.17 3.20 1.32
N ALA A 159 -23.01 3.40 0.31
CA ALA A 159 -24.35 3.94 0.46
C ALA A 159 -25.22 3.05 1.37
N LEU A 160 -25.18 1.73 1.15
CA LEU A 160 -25.92 0.76 1.97
C LEU A 160 -25.47 0.82 3.44
N ASN A 161 -24.17 0.86 3.69
CA ASN A 161 -23.60 0.94 5.03
C ASN A 161 -24.00 2.25 5.76
N ALA A 162 -24.20 3.32 5.00
CA ALA A 162 -24.68 4.62 5.51
C ALA A 162 -26.21 4.70 5.66
N GLY A 163 -26.96 3.64 5.32
CA GLY A 163 -28.41 3.57 5.43
C GLY A 163 -29.17 4.18 4.24
N HIS A 164 -28.49 4.44 3.13
CA HIS A 164 -29.10 4.96 1.91
C HIS A 164 -29.53 3.85 0.93
N GLU A 165 -30.46 4.18 0.04
CA GLU A 165 -30.79 3.31 -1.10
C GLU A 165 -29.68 3.36 -2.16
N PRO A 166 -28.94 2.26 -2.38
CA PRO A 166 -27.73 2.27 -3.23
C PRO A 166 -27.98 2.72 -4.67
N GLY A 167 -29.12 2.31 -5.25
CA GLY A 167 -29.46 2.66 -6.62
C GLY A 167 -29.67 4.17 -6.81
N VAL A 168 -30.31 4.80 -5.83
CA VAL A 168 -30.56 6.26 -5.84
C VAL A 168 -29.26 7.04 -5.74
N VAL A 169 -28.35 6.60 -4.86
CA VAL A 169 -27.04 7.24 -4.69
C VAL A 169 -26.21 7.12 -5.95
N VAL A 170 -26.12 5.92 -6.55
CA VAL A 170 -25.37 5.70 -7.80
C VAL A 170 -25.90 6.57 -8.93
N ASP A 171 -27.22 6.63 -9.11
CA ASP A 171 -27.83 7.47 -10.15
C ASP A 171 -27.52 8.95 -9.94
N LYS A 172 -27.62 9.43 -8.70
CA LYS A 172 -27.30 10.81 -8.36
C LYS A 172 -25.83 11.14 -8.61
N VAL A 173 -24.89 10.32 -8.14
CA VAL A 173 -23.45 10.54 -8.29
C VAL A 173 -23.03 10.48 -9.77
N ARG A 174 -23.64 9.61 -10.57
CA ARG A 174 -23.40 9.53 -12.01
C ARG A 174 -23.68 10.85 -12.74
N ASN A 175 -24.64 11.61 -12.26
CA ASN A 175 -25.05 12.89 -12.85
C ASN A 175 -24.35 14.11 -12.23
N LEU A 176 -23.47 13.93 -11.24
CA LEU A 176 -22.67 15.01 -10.67
C LEU A 176 -21.43 15.34 -11.53
N PRO A 177 -20.85 16.53 -11.36
CA PRO A 177 -19.55 16.87 -11.93
C PRO A 177 -18.45 15.88 -11.52
N ILE A 178 -17.39 15.80 -12.34
CA ILE A 178 -16.24 14.94 -12.07
C ILE A 178 -15.64 15.28 -10.69
N GLY A 179 -15.33 14.24 -9.93
CA GLY A 179 -14.77 14.37 -8.57
C GLY A 179 -15.80 14.59 -7.47
N GLN A 180 -17.08 14.79 -7.81
CA GLN A 180 -18.15 14.95 -6.81
C GLN A 180 -18.84 13.62 -6.48
N GLY A 181 -19.17 13.43 -5.20
CA GLY A 181 -19.82 12.23 -4.69
C GLY A 181 -20.55 12.45 -3.37
N LEU A 182 -20.94 11.35 -2.72
CA LEU A 182 -21.58 11.34 -1.41
C LEU A 182 -20.53 11.26 -0.30
N ASN A 183 -20.50 12.24 0.58
CA ASN A 183 -19.87 12.10 1.88
C ASN A 183 -20.81 11.34 2.83
N ALA A 184 -20.58 10.05 2.99
CA ALA A 184 -21.43 9.17 3.79
C ALA A 184 -21.42 9.47 5.31
N ALA A 185 -20.49 10.31 5.79
CA ALA A 185 -20.44 10.73 7.18
C ALA A 185 -21.35 11.94 7.47
N THR A 186 -21.61 12.78 6.46
CA THR A 186 -22.42 14.02 6.61
C THR A 186 -23.68 14.01 5.78
N ASP A 187 -23.89 12.99 4.94
CA ASP A 187 -25.00 12.88 3.98
C ASP A 187 -25.03 14.00 2.92
N GLU A 188 -23.89 14.68 2.72
CA GLU A 188 -23.77 15.79 1.78
C GLU A 188 -23.09 15.33 0.48
N TYR A 189 -23.53 15.94 -0.63
CA TYR A 189 -22.90 15.74 -1.94
C TYR A 189 -21.99 16.91 -2.26
N GLY A 190 -20.75 16.61 -2.63
CA GLY A 190 -19.76 17.64 -2.93
C GLY A 190 -18.46 17.09 -3.48
N ASP A 191 -17.46 17.95 -3.56
CA ASP A 191 -16.11 17.59 -4.00
C ASP A 191 -15.43 16.67 -2.99
N MET A 192 -15.12 15.45 -3.41
CA MET A 192 -14.58 14.41 -2.54
C MET A 192 -13.16 14.72 -2.08
N LEU A 193 -12.32 15.26 -2.96
CA LEU A 193 -10.93 15.60 -2.60
C LEU A 193 -10.90 16.79 -1.64
N ALA A 194 -11.73 17.81 -1.86
CA ALA A 194 -11.86 18.94 -0.95
C ALA A 194 -12.40 18.53 0.43
N ALA A 195 -13.26 17.49 0.48
CA ALA A 195 -13.76 16.90 1.71
C ALA A 195 -12.76 15.94 2.39
N GLY A 196 -11.57 15.71 1.80
CA GLY A 196 -10.58 14.77 2.32
C GLY A 196 -10.94 13.30 2.10
N ILE A 197 -11.83 13.01 1.15
CA ILE A 197 -12.25 11.64 0.81
C ILE A 197 -11.54 11.26 -0.50
N SER A 198 -10.45 10.49 -0.35
CA SER A 198 -9.59 10.09 -1.46
C SER A 198 -9.27 8.60 -1.38
N ASP A 199 -9.03 7.99 -2.55
CA ASP A 199 -8.50 6.64 -2.72
C ASP A 199 -7.11 6.73 -3.39
N PRO A 200 -6.18 5.80 -3.08
CA PRO A 200 -4.89 5.72 -3.74
C PRO A 200 -4.99 5.20 -5.18
#